data_18c992a2bd0f9b7ac281e5d2c6414366
#
_entry.id   18c992a2bd0f9b7ac281e5d2c6414366
#
_cell.length_a   1.000
_cell.length_b   1.000
_cell.length_c   1.000
_cell.angle_alpha   90.00
_cell.angle_beta   90.00
_cell.angle_gamma   90.00
#
_symmetry.space_group_name_H-M   'P 1'
#
loop_
_entity.id
_entity.type
_entity.pdbx_description
1 polymer ?
#
loop_
_entity_poly.entity_id
_entity_poly.type
_entity_poly.pdbx_seq_one_letter_code
_entity_poly.pdbx_strand_id
1 'polypeptide(L)'
;MKNEFLRLLGVSIFLGLLVSCTADFDEINEQPDALAVTDVSAKFFVTSLQKGLFKPAALPLWYGQIFHQDQYAGQHSGGHSQYLWDGNFGWEYASWLQEGSNSWLAAYNTGLTSYLQFVGPGGTLENDQYYAIGLIMKGFYYQLYTDQVGMIPYSEASNPDITLPSYDEQIDIYKGVISELDQAITSIGDNSSTGVGVEKLAENDVLFNGDMQKWKQLANSLKLRMALRAHGADGEDFAATAISEAISSGVLADSDALFTSSNEVANIWVEHCNYGDIYQGFGIIGQWRMGEPLINAMIHSNDPRLALISKPSIGGTFEFEILDTTTDDQIAFLKSTLDGAGLDIDTDYTWVQTDSSLTITMAEGTHHIGLPLRLSPKIKPLFDGNMFSEPSDIITNKSNEGGDMFPSVVMSSADSHLMIAEAIVKGLAAGDAEAHYQIGLSNAMALWKTTTNEAFLNSEMGSLSGTMEQKLEKIATQRWIANYTNGYEAWSIVRDTGYPSSAITTSSDNNIRSFSGEMNGGYANRLRYISSAYTSNGDNISQAVSVQGPDNKLTKLWWAKR
;
A
#
# COMPACT_ATOMS: atom_id res chain seq x y z
N MET A 1 42.18 73.64 -20.39
CA MET A 1 41.22 73.75 -19.28
C MET A 1 39.79 73.33 -19.65
N LYS A 2 39.20 73.82 -20.76
CA LYS A 2 37.79 73.40 -21.10
C LYS A 2 37.61 71.94 -21.39
N ASN A 3 38.57 71.25 -22.00
CA ASN A 3 38.45 69.83 -22.33
C ASN A 3 38.70 68.87 -21.15
N GLU A 4 39.46 69.31 -20.16
CA GLU A 4 39.67 68.52 -18.95
C GLU A 4 38.50 68.61 -17.98
N PHE A 5 37.84 69.75 -17.91
CA PHE A 5 36.64 69.97 -17.11
C PHE A 5 35.45 69.13 -17.63
N LEU A 6 35.30 69.04 -18.96
CA LEU A 6 34.29 68.22 -19.60
C LEU A 6 34.55 66.70 -19.38
N ARG A 7 35.83 66.29 -19.34
CA ARG A 7 36.18 64.88 -19.01
C ARG A 7 35.92 64.55 -17.54
N LEU A 8 36.25 65.45 -16.61
CA LEU A 8 35.95 65.27 -15.19
C LEU A 8 34.45 65.29 -14.90
N LEU A 9 33.66 66.12 -15.58
CA LEU A 9 32.21 66.15 -15.47
C LEU A 9 31.56 64.85 -16.02
N GLY A 10 32.09 64.37 -17.15
CA GLY A 10 31.63 63.12 -17.74
C GLY A 10 31.91 61.87 -16.86
N VAL A 11 33.09 61.84 -16.22
CA VAL A 11 33.46 60.77 -15.29
C VAL A 11 32.62 60.80 -13.99
N SER A 12 32.35 62.01 -13.47
CA SER A 12 31.53 62.22 -12.28
C SER A 12 30.06 61.83 -12.52
N ILE A 13 29.50 62.09 -13.71
CA ILE A 13 28.15 61.70 -14.09
C ILE A 13 28.08 60.16 -14.29
N PHE A 14 29.14 59.57 -14.85
CA PHE A 14 29.17 58.11 -15.04
C PHE A 14 29.35 57.35 -13.72
N LEU A 15 30.12 57.85 -12.77
CA LEU A 15 30.20 57.28 -11.41
C LEU A 15 28.89 57.48 -10.61
N GLY A 16 28.17 58.59 -10.79
CA GLY A 16 26.88 58.82 -10.14
C GLY A 16 25.78 57.90 -10.64
N LEU A 17 25.84 57.48 -11.91
CA LEU A 17 24.89 56.52 -12.49
C LEU A 17 25.14 55.08 -12.04
N LEU A 18 26.35 54.71 -11.60
CA LEU A 18 26.68 53.39 -11.08
C LEU A 18 26.24 53.19 -9.62
N VAL A 19 26.07 54.27 -8.86
CA VAL A 19 25.63 54.18 -7.45
C VAL A 19 24.08 54.18 -7.34
N SER A 20 23.39 54.72 -8.36
CA SER A 20 21.92 54.81 -8.37
C SER A 20 21.21 53.48 -8.67
N CYS A 21 21.91 52.49 -9.25
CA CYS A 21 21.28 51.20 -9.59
C CYS A 21 21.34 50.16 -8.47
N THR A 22 22.00 50.44 -7.34
CA THR A 22 22.11 49.48 -6.24
C THR A 22 21.41 49.90 -4.95
N ALA A 23 20.87 51.12 -4.91
CA ALA A 23 20.24 51.66 -3.69
C ALA A 23 18.93 50.96 -3.34
N ASP A 24 18.23 50.43 -4.34
CA ASP A 24 16.94 49.79 -4.16
C ASP A 24 17.02 48.27 -4.39
N PHE A 25 18.26 47.71 -4.45
CA PHE A 25 18.44 46.27 -4.76
C PHE A 25 17.87 45.37 -3.66
N ASP A 26 17.93 45.78 -2.43
CA ASP A 26 17.38 45.07 -1.28
C ASP A 26 15.83 45.15 -1.30
N GLU A 27 15.28 46.34 -1.63
CA GLU A 27 13.82 46.53 -1.72
C GLU A 27 13.20 45.88 -2.96
N ILE A 28 13.93 45.83 -4.09
CA ILE A 28 13.50 45.15 -5.34
C ILE A 28 13.61 43.63 -5.20
N ASN A 29 14.53 43.12 -4.38
CA ASN A 29 14.71 41.68 -4.11
C ASN A 29 13.91 41.19 -2.88
N GLU A 30 13.34 42.07 -2.09
CA GLU A 30 12.31 41.69 -1.15
C GLU A 30 11.04 41.33 -1.94
N GLN A 31 10.71 40.07 -2.00
CA GLN A 31 9.36 39.66 -2.45
C GLN A 31 8.36 40.16 -1.39
N PRO A 32 7.52 41.17 -1.69
CA PRO A 32 6.59 41.73 -0.68
C PRO A 32 5.57 40.69 -0.17
N ASP A 33 5.43 39.55 -0.86
CA ASP A 33 4.57 38.45 -0.50
C ASP A 33 5.38 37.22 -0.02
N ALA A 34 6.69 37.32 0.22
CA ALA A 34 7.49 36.26 0.79
C ALA A 34 7.12 36.09 2.26
N LEU A 35 6.53 34.96 2.60
CA LEU A 35 6.29 34.57 3.99
C LEU A 35 7.64 34.49 4.72
N ALA A 36 7.82 35.26 5.78
CA ALA A 36 8.96 35.07 6.67
C ALA A 36 8.84 33.67 7.31
N VAL A 37 9.96 33.06 7.65
CA VAL A 37 9.97 31.73 8.32
C VAL A 37 9.12 31.78 9.60
N THR A 38 9.04 32.93 10.27
CA THR A 38 8.21 33.19 11.45
C THR A 38 6.69 33.18 11.16
N ASP A 39 6.30 33.31 9.90
CA ASP A 39 4.89 33.35 9.48
C ASP A 39 4.39 31.98 9.01
N VAL A 40 5.30 31.00 8.94
CA VAL A 40 4.99 29.62 8.51
C VAL A 40 4.76 28.75 9.72
N SER A 41 3.59 28.13 9.80
CA SER A 41 3.30 27.12 10.81
C SER A 41 3.66 25.72 10.33
N ALA A 42 4.31 24.93 11.18
CA ALA A 42 4.65 23.53 10.90
C ALA A 42 3.43 22.65 10.58
N LYS A 43 2.23 23.03 11.05
CA LYS A 43 0.98 22.29 10.79
C LYS A 43 0.67 22.12 9.30
N PHE A 44 1.00 23.10 8.47
CA PHE A 44 0.70 23.06 7.03
C PHE A 44 1.48 21.97 6.28
N PHE A 45 2.64 21.58 6.81
CA PHE A 45 3.43 20.49 6.23
C PHE A 45 2.87 19.12 6.54
N VAL A 46 2.16 18.94 7.66
CA VAL A 46 1.62 17.64 8.10
C VAL A 46 0.64 17.08 7.09
N THR A 47 -0.34 17.86 6.64
CA THR A 47 -1.29 17.44 5.60
C THR A 47 -0.57 16.97 4.31
N SER A 48 0.46 17.73 3.88
CA SER A 48 1.23 17.38 2.69
C SER A 48 1.99 16.06 2.85
N LEU A 49 2.57 15.81 4.03
CA LEU A 49 3.24 14.54 4.35
C LEU A 49 2.27 13.37 4.37
N GLN A 50 1.13 13.52 5.05
CA GLN A 50 0.09 12.49 5.09
C GLN A 50 -0.43 12.16 3.69
N LYS A 51 -0.77 13.19 2.89
CA LYS A 51 -1.23 13.02 1.51
C LYS A 51 -0.16 12.33 0.66
N GLY A 52 1.08 12.80 0.72
CA GLY A 52 2.17 12.26 -0.09
C GLY A 52 2.44 10.78 0.16
N LEU A 53 2.22 10.28 1.38
CA LEU A 53 2.48 8.89 1.72
C LEU A 53 1.24 7.99 1.60
N PHE A 54 0.09 8.44 2.10
CA PHE A 54 -1.10 7.60 2.22
C PHE A 54 -2.10 7.77 1.06
N LYS A 55 -1.93 8.82 0.29
CA LYS A 55 -2.70 9.06 -0.93
C LYS A 55 -1.79 9.60 -2.04
N PRO A 56 -0.87 8.79 -2.54
CA PRO A 56 0.02 9.21 -3.61
C PRO A 56 -0.77 9.58 -4.88
N ALA A 57 -0.11 10.27 -5.80
CA ALA A 57 -0.71 10.64 -7.09
C ALA A 57 -1.09 9.40 -7.93
N ALA A 58 -1.85 9.62 -9.01
CA ALA A 58 -2.40 8.59 -9.89
C ALA A 58 -1.39 7.53 -10.34
N LEU A 59 -0.24 7.96 -10.84
CA LEU A 59 0.74 7.04 -11.41
C LEU A 59 1.36 6.10 -10.37
N PRO A 60 1.80 6.55 -9.18
CA PRO A 60 2.25 5.66 -8.12
C PRO A 60 1.19 4.66 -7.66
N LEU A 61 -0.07 5.10 -7.52
CA LEU A 61 -1.15 4.20 -7.14
C LEU A 61 -1.42 3.16 -8.24
N TRP A 62 -1.50 3.60 -9.48
CA TRP A 62 -1.81 2.73 -10.62
C TRP A 62 -0.65 1.76 -10.93
N TYR A 63 0.55 2.30 -11.21
CA TYR A 63 1.72 1.49 -11.58
C TYR A 63 2.33 0.74 -10.40
N GLY A 64 2.24 1.31 -9.20
CA GLY A 64 2.65 0.66 -7.98
C GLY A 64 1.61 -0.34 -7.52
N GLN A 65 0.69 0.12 -6.71
CA GLN A 65 -0.19 -0.74 -5.93
C GLN A 65 -1.10 -1.61 -6.80
N ILE A 66 -1.85 -1.02 -7.74
CA ILE A 66 -2.87 -1.77 -8.50
C ILE A 66 -2.26 -2.81 -9.43
N PHE A 67 -1.16 -2.49 -10.12
CA PHE A 67 -0.53 -3.45 -11.03
C PHE A 67 0.39 -4.46 -10.36
N HIS A 68 0.88 -4.18 -9.16
CA HIS A 68 1.82 -5.05 -8.48
C HIS A 68 1.22 -5.59 -7.18
N GLN A 69 1.14 -4.78 -6.14
CA GLN A 69 0.86 -5.26 -4.79
C GLN A 69 -0.53 -5.88 -4.66
N ASP A 70 -1.58 -5.28 -5.24
CA ASP A 70 -2.95 -5.82 -5.19
C ASP A 70 -3.06 -7.17 -5.92
N GLN A 71 -2.34 -7.31 -7.05
CA GLN A 71 -2.33 -8.55 -7.81
C GLN A 71 -1.46 -9.62 -7.14
N TYR A 72 -0.29 -9.24 -6.60
CA TYR A 72 0.54 -10.16 -5.84
C TYR A 72 -0.13 -10.63 -4.55
N ALA A 73 -0.90 -9.76 -3.92
CA ALA A 73 -1.74 -10.13 -2.78
C ALA A 73 -2.93 -11.03 -3.17
N GLY A 74 -3.23 -11.18 -4.45
CA GLY A 74 -4.37 -11.96 -4.93
C GLY A 74 -5.74 -11.32 -4.70
N GLN A 75 -5.77 -10.02 -4.38
CA GLN A 75 -7.02 -9.29 -4.12
C GLN A 75 -7.67 -8.80 -5.41
N HIS A 76 -6.86 -8.44 -6.40
CA HIS A 76 -7.29 -8.09 -7.74
C HIS A 76 -6.62 -8.99 -8.78
N SER A 77 -7.25 -9.13 -9.93
CA SER A 77 -6.69 -9.81 -11.10
C SER A 77 -7.07 -9.07 -12.36
N GLY A 78 -6.24 -9.22 -13.39
CA GLY A 78 -6.45 -8.55 -14.65
C GLY A 78 -5.89 -7.14 -14.67
N GLY A 79 -6.38 -6.33 -15.58
CA GLY A 79 -5.90 -4.99 -15.82
C GLY A 79 -6.33 -4.51 -17.18
N HIS A 80 -5.55 -3.71 -17.82
CA HIS A 80 -5.82 -3.28 -19.20
C HIS A 80 -5.98 -4.49 -20.13
N SER A 81 -6.95 -4.47 -21.05
CA SER A 81 -7.36 -5.62 -21.89
C SER A 81 -6.23 -6.32 -22.64
N GLN A 82 -5.19 -5.57 -23.03
CA GLN A 82 -4.00 -6.13 -23.67
C GLN A 82 -3.03 -6.79 -22.68
N TYR A 83 -3.14 -6.52 -21.38
CA TYR A 83 -2.22 -6.98 -20.34
C TYR A 83 -2.81 -8.02 -19.40
N LEU A 84 -4.13 -8.19 -19.46
CA LEU A 84 -4.85 -9.19 -18.67
C LEU A 84 -4.31 -10.60 -18.92
N TRP A 85 -3.87 -10.86 -20.14
CA TRP A 85 -3.56 -12.17 -20.68
C TRP A 85 -2.08 -12.35 -21.05
N ASP A 86 -1.27 -11.33 -20.86
CA ASP A 86 0.13 -11.35 -21.30
C ASP A 86 1.08 -11.94 -20.26
N GLY A 87 0.64 -12.12 -19.01
CA GLY A 87 1.50 -12.47 -17.90
C GLY A 87 2.51 -11.39 -17.51
N ASN A 88 2.57 -10.27 -18.23
CA ASN A 88 3.61 -9.27 -18.11
C ASN A 88 3.31 -8.18 -17.09
N PHE A 89 2.04 -7.82 -16.94
CA PHE A 89 1.65 -6.77 -16.01
C PHE A 89 1.57 -7.29 -14.58
N GLY A 90 2.28 -6.61 -13.70
CA GLY A 90 2.38 -7.00 -12.32
C GLY A 90 3.29 -8.21 -12.07
N TRP A 91 3.18 -9.26 -12.86
CA TRP A 91 3.93 -10.49 -12.68
C TRP A 91 5.26 -10.52 -13.44
N GLU A 92 5.33 -9.91 -14.61
CA GLU A 92 6.60 -9.68 -15.28
C GLU A 92 7.09 -8.24 -15.12
N TYR A 93 8.37 -8.05 -15.38
CA TYR A 93 9.02 -6.76 -15.23
C TYR A 93 8.77 -5.89 -16.44
N ALA A 94 8.00 -4.83 -16.26
CA ALA A 94 8.04 -3.67 -17.13
C ALA A 94 8.78 -2.54 -16.38
N SER A 95 10.01 -2.23 -16.82
CA SER A 95 10.90 -1.29 -16.12
C SER A 95 10.21 0.05 -15.79
N TRP A 96 9.50 0.61 -16.75
CA TRP A 96 8.83 1.91 -16.59
C TRP A 96 7.67 1.87 -15.58
N LEU A 97 7.00 0.73 -15.41
CA LEU A 97 5.96 0.57 -14.40
C LEU A 97 6.54 0.55 -13.00
N GLN A 98 7.61 -0.18 -12.82
CA GLN A 98 8.27 -0.25 -11.53
C GLN A 98 8.99 1.06 -11.17
N GLU A 99 9.55 1.76 -12.15
CA GLU A 99 10.12 3.09 -11.95
C GLU A 99 9.05 4.09 -11.52
N GLY A 100 7.87 4.06 -12.12
CA GLY A 100 6.71 4.84 -11.67
C GLY A 100 6.25 4.48 -10.25
N SER A 101 6.36 3.19 -9.89
CA SER A 101 5.98 2.67 -8.58
C SER A 101 6.90 3.16 -7.44
N ASN A 102 8.21 3.22 -7.64
CA ASN A 102 9.16 3.47 -6.56
C ASN A 102 9.79 4.86 -6.55
N SER A 103 9.75 5.59 -7.69
CA SER A 103 10.36 6.92 -7.78
C SER A 103 9.72 7.94 -6.83
N TRP A 104 8.41 7.85 -6.58
CA TRP A 104 7.72 8.75 -5.69
C TRP A 104 8.15 8.60 -4.23
N LEU A 105 8.56 7.39 -3.81
CA LEU A 105 9.08 7.16 -2.45
C LEU A 105 10.38 7.93 -2.22
N ALA A 106 11.28 7.90 -3.19
CA ALA A 106 12.52 8.69 -3.09
C ALA A 106 12.23 10.22 -3.05
N ALA A 107 11.28 10.69 -3.86
CA ALA A 107 10.85 12.09 -3.85
C ALA A 107 10.18 12.48 -2.53
N TYR A 108 9.37 11.60 -1.95
CA TYR A 108 8.73 11.81 -0.66
C TYR A 108 9.74 12.05 0.47
N ASN A 109 10.86 11.32 0.47
CA ASN A 109 11.89 11.46 1.51
C ASN A 109 12.46 12.89 1.60
N THR A 110 12.54 13.62 0.50
CA THR A 110 13.02 15.01 0.50
C THR A 110 12.13 15.93 1.35
N GLY A 111 10.81 15.82 1.17
CA GLY A 111 9.85 16.60 1.95
C GLY A 111 9.84 16.19 3.43
N LEU A 112 9.89 14.90 3.70
CA LEU A 112 9.97 14.36 5.06
C LEU A 112 11.23 14.81 5.80
N THR A 113 12.40 14.73 5.15
CA THR A 113 13.67 15.19 5.72
C THR A 113 13.63 16.66 6.04
N SER A 114 13.16 17.51 5.10
CA SER A 114 13.02 18.94 5.33
C SER A 114 12.10 19.24 6.52
N TYR A 115 10.97 18.56 6.61
CA TYR A 115 10.05 18.71 7.74
C TYR A 115 10.74 18.35 9.07
N LEU A 116 11.40 17.21 9.15
CA LEU A 116 12.11 16.78 10.36
C LEU A 116 13.20 17.75 10.78
N GLN A 117 13.91 18.36 9.83
CA GLN A 117 14.90 19.40 10.10
C GLN A 117 14.26 20.68 10.64
N PHE A 118 13.08 21.06 10.16
CA PHE A 118 12.38 22.26 10.64
C PHE A 118 11.84 22.10 12.06
N VAL A 119 11.25 20.95 12.38
CA VAL A 119 10.56 20.74 13.67
C VAL A 119 11.41 20.01 14.71
N GLY A 120 12.51 19.39 14.29
CA GLY A 120 13.42 18.67 15.18
C GLY A 120 14.32 19.57 16.02
N PRO A 121 15.18 18.97 16.84
CA PRO A 121 16.08 19.69 17.74
C PRO A 121 16.97 20.70 16.96
N GLY A 122 16.93 21.98 17.39
CA GLY A 122 17.63 23.08 16.75
C GLY A 122 17.00 23.60 15.46
N GLY A 123 15.86 23.06 15.04
CA GLY A 123 15.11 23.52 13.88
C GLY A 123 14.41 24.87 14.12
N THR A 124 14.10 25.58 13.03
CA THR A 124 13.48 26.93 13.11
C THR A 124 12.04 26.90 13.62
N LEU A 125 11.37 25.75 13.53
CA LEU A 125 10.02 25.50 14.03
C LEU A 125 10.03 24.36 15.07
N GLU A 126 11.10 24.28 15.87
CA GLU A 126 11.31 23.20 16.84
C GLU A 126 10.08 22.96 17.72
N ASN A 127 9.57 21.71 17.67
CA ASN A 127 8.44 21.27 18.48
C ASN A 127 8.44 19.75 18.61
N ASP A 128 8.57 19.24 19.84
CA ASP A 128 8.67 17.81 20.12
C ASP A 128 7.49 16.99 19.61
N GLN A 129 6.27 17.54 19.61
CA GLN A 129 5.06 16.83 19.19
C GLN A 129 4.98 16.74 17.65
N TYR A 130 5.31 17.82 16.94
CA TYR A 130 5.43 17.80 15.48
C TYR A 130 6.58 16.91 15.03
N TYR A 131 7.69 16.93 15.77
CA TYR A 131 8.81 16.03 15.49
C TYR A 131 8.43 14.56 15.68
N ALA A 132 7.67 14.22 16.74
CA ALA A 132 7.16 12.88 16.97
C ALA A 132 6.25 12.41 15.81
N ILE A 133 5.35 13.27 15.28
CA ILE A 133 4.56 12.96 14.08
C ILE A 133 5.48 12.68 12.89
N GLY A 134 6.51 13.49 12.70
CA GLY A 134 7.50 13.29 11.64
C GLY A 134 8.22 11.95 11.73
N LEU A 135 8.62 11.52 12.93
CA LEU A 135 9.24 10.21 13.16
C LEU A 135 8.27 9.05 12.86
N ILE A 136 6.99 9.19 13.24
CA ILE A 136 5.96 8.18 12.92
C ILE A 136 5.76 8.08 11.40
N MET A 137 5.66 9.22 10.70
CA MET A 137 5.57 9.26 9.24
C MET A 137 6.81 8.66 8.58
N LYS A 138 8.01 8.92 9.14
CA LYS A 138 9.27 8.29 8.72
C LYS A 138 9.22 6.77 8.89
N GLY A 139 8.67 6.29 10.00
CA GLY A 139 8.48 4.86 10.25
C GLY A 139 7.63 4.19 9.17
N PHE A 140 6.47 4.76 8.84
CA PHE A 140 5.62 4.26 7.75
C PHE A 140 6.32 4.29 6.39
N TYR A 141 7.04 5.36 6.09
CA TYR A 141 7.78 5.48 4.84
C TYR A 141 8.84 4.39 4.69
N TYR A 142 9.68 4.20 5.70
CA TYR A 142 10.76 3.22 5.65
C TYR A 142 10.23 1.78 5.69
N GLN A 143 9.20 1.50 6.49
CA GLN A 143 8.55 0.19 6.48
C GLN A 143 7.99 -0.13 5.09
N LEU A 144 7.22 0.78 4.50
CA LEU A 144 6.63 0.59 3.18
C LEU A 144 7.68 0.40 2.09
N TYR A 145 8.79 1.17 2.15
CA TYR A 145 9.81 1.10 1.10
C TYR A 145 10.70 -0.14 1.25
N THR A 146 11.23 -0.41 2.45
CA THR A 146 12.08 -1.60 2.67
C THR A 146 11.31 -2.89 2.46
N ASP A 147 10.02 -2.95 2.79
CA ASP A 147 9.18 -4.13 2.56
C ASP A 147 8.86 -4.39 1.07
N GLN A 148 9.13 -3.43 0.20
CA GLN A 148 9.02 -3.65 -1.24
C GLN A 148 10.33 -4.14 -1.87
N VAL A 149 11.47 -3.56 -1.49
CA VAL A 149 12.74 -3.77 -2.21
C VAL A 149 13.87 -4.36 -1.37
N GLY A 150 13.74 -4.37 -0.03
CA GLY A 150 14.76 -4.84 0.91
C GLY A 150 15.69 -3.72 1.36
N MET A 151 17.00 -3.90 1.17
CA MET A 151 18.02 -2.92 1.57
C MET A 151 17.79 -1.58 0.84
N ILE A 152 17.80 -0.48 1.59
CA ILE A 152 17.67 0.89 1.09
C ILE A 152 18.55 1.83 1.93
N PRO A 153 18.91 3.02 1.45
CA PRO A 153 19.53 4.04 2.28
C PRO A 153 18.61 4.43 3.44
N TYR A 154 19.10 4.32 4.66
CA TYR A 154 18.39 4.70 5.88
C TYR A 154 19.25 5.58 6.79
N SER A 155 20.38 5.07 7.28
CA SER A 155 21.23 5.77 8.25
C SER A 155 21.87 7.04 7.66
N GLU A 156 22.20 7.04 6.38
CA GLU A 156 22.84 8.14 5.66
C GLU A 156 21.89 8.93 4.75
N ALA A 157 20.66 8.46 4.53
CA ALA A 157 19.75 8.98 3.51
C ALA A 157 19.37 10.46 3.64
N SER A 158 19.46 11.03 4.83
CA SER A 158 19.10 12.42 5.12
C SER A 158 20.30 13.29 5.48
N ASN A 159 21.52 12.79 5.29
CA ASN A 159 22.74 13.54 5.54
C ASN A 159 23.13 14.34 4.29
N PRO A 160 23.09 15.70 4.34
CA PRO A 160 23.40 16.54 3.18
C PRO A 160 24.85 16.46 2.72
N ASP A 161 25.76 15.97 3.58
CA ASP A 161 27.18 15.83 3.27
C ASP A 161 27.49 14.51 2.52
N ILE A 162 26.51 13.58 2.44
CA ILE A 162 26.67 12.27 1.80
C ILE A 162 25.87 12.23 0.50
N THR A 163 26.59 12.31 -0.63
CA THR A 163 25.95 12.30 -1.96
C THR A 163 25.54 10.87 -2.40
N LEU A 164 26.27 9.85 -1.97
CA LEU A 164 26.06 8.45 -2.35
C LEU A 164 25.87 7.61 -1.07
N PRO A 165 24.66 7.63 -0.48
CA PRO A 165 24.43 6.93 0.77
C PRO A 165 24.55 5.41 0.60
N SER A 166 25.05 4.75 1.64
CA SER A 166 25.08 3.31 1.78
C SER A 166 23.68 2.73 1.84
N TYR A 167 23.51 1.47 1.44
CA TYR A 167 22.28 0.72 1.58
C TYR A 167 22.35 -0.11 2.86
N ASP A 168 21.52 0.18 3.82
CA ASP A 168 21.49 -0.49 5.13
C ASP A 168 20.82 -1.87 5.02
N GLU A 169 21.25 -2.81 5.84
CA GLU A 169 20.60 -4.11 5.96
C GLU A 169 19.19 -3.95 6.52
N GLN A 170 18.26 -4.78 6.06
CA GLN A 170 16.85 -4.64 6.44
C GLN A 170 16.64 -4.78 7.96
N ILE A 171 17.44 -5.61 8.64
CA ILE A 171 17.41 -5.73 10.10
C ILE A 171 17.77 -4.42 10.79
N ASP A 172 18.75 -3.68 10.28
CA ASP A 172 19.18 -2.41 10.86
C ASP A 172 18.16 -1.31 10.63
N ILE A 173 17.52 -1.31 9.44
CA ILE A 173 16.38 -0.42 9.15
C ILE A 173 15.25 -0.67 10.14
N TYR A 174 14.88 -1.92 10.38
CA TYR A 174 13.82 -2.29 11.32
C TYR A 174 14.15 -1.85 12.75
N LYS A 175 15.38 -2.12 13.23
CA LYS A 175 15.85 -1.67 14.54
C LYS A 175 15.82 -0.15 14.69
N GLY A 176 16.30 0.55 13.66
CA GLY A 176 16.35 2.01 13.65
C GLY A 176 14.95 2.62 13.67
N VAL A 177 14.05 2.15 12.82
CA VAL A 177 12.66 2.62 12.78
C VAL A 177 11.95 2.36 14.12
N ILE A 178 12.08 1.16 14.71
CA ILE A 178 11.47 0.85 16.01
C ILE A 178 12.01 1.78 17.10
N SER A 179 13.32 2.06 17.10
CA SER A 179 13.92 3.01 18.04
C SER A 179 13.38 4.44 17.87
N GLU A 180 13.18 4.90 16.63
CA GLU A 180 12.60 6.22 16.35
C GLU A 180 11.11 6.29 16.73
N LEU A 181 10.37 5.19 16.57
CA LEU A 181 8.98 5.09 17.07
C LEU A 181 8.94 5.16 18.60
N ASP A 182 9.89 4.53 19.31
CA ASP A 182 10.00 4.62 20.77
C ASP A 182 10.34 6.05 21.24
N GLN A 183 11.19 6.76 20.49
CA GLN A 183 11.44 8.18 20.72
C GLN A 183 10.16 9.00 20.56
N ALA A 184 9.39 8.77 19.49
CA ALA A 184 8.12 9.47 19.24
C ALA A 184 7.09 9.18 20.34
N ILE A 185 6.92 7.91 20.73
CA ILE A 185 6.01 7.46 21.80
C ILE A 185 6.38 8.13 23.13
N THR A 186 7.67 8.18 23.46
CA THR A 186 8.20 8.82 24.67
C THR A 186 7.97 10.33 24.65
N SER A 187 8.23 10.98 23.53
CA SER A 187 8.04 12.42 23.35
C SER A 187 6.57 12.84 23.45
N ILE A 188 5.65 12.03 22.90
CA ILE A 188 4.22 12.27 23.06
C ILE A 188 3.82 12.10 24.52
N GLY A 189 4.30 11.05 25.22
CA GLY A 189 3.95 10.79 26.60
C GLY A 189 2.44 10.79 26.84
N ASP A 190 1.97 11.64 27.74
CA ASP A 190 0.55 11.83 28.06
C ASP A 190 -0.06 13.07 27.39
N ASN A 191 0.65 13.72 26.46
CA ASN A 191 0.14 14.90 25.79
C ASN A 191 -1.02 14.53 24.86
N SER A 192 -2.07 15.33 24.89
CA SER A 192 -3.25 15.18 24.03
C SER A 192 -3.26 16.15 22.83
N SER A 193 -2.34 17.11 22.81
CA SER A 193 -2.22 18.13 21.77
C SER A 193 -0.77 18.54 21.55
N THR A 194 -0.52 19.35 20.53
CA THR A 194 0.82 19.80 20.12
C THR A 194 1.53 20.75 21.09
N GLY A 195 0.94 21.07 22.21
CA GLY A 195 1.54 21.86 23.30
C GLY A 195 0.84 23.17 23.60
N VAL A 196 1.12 23.74 24.79
CA VAL A 196 0.56 25.00 25.24
C VAL A 196 1.27 26.16 24.52
N GLY A 197 0.49 27.04 23.90
CA GLY A 197 1.02 28.19 23.14
C GLY A 197 1.45 27.87 21.72
N VAL A 198 1.40 26.60 21.31
CA VAL A 198 1.64 26.18 19.93
C VAL A 198 0.29 26.10 19.20
N GLU A 199 0.32 26.47 17.93
CA GLU A 199 -0.86 26.37 17.10
C GLU A 199 -1.33 24.92 16.99
N LYS A 200 -2.64 24.70 17.19
CA LYS A 200 -3.23 23.37 17.14
C LYS A 200 -3.16 22.81 15.72
N LEU A 201 -2.88 21.53 15.61
CA LEU A 201 -2.82 20.83 14.33
C LEU A 201 -4.20 20.74 13.67
N ALA A 202 -5.26 20.45 14.46
CA ALA A 202 -6.66 20.40 14.04
C ALA A 202 -6.86 19.77 12.64
N GLU A 203 -7.60 20.43 11.76
CA GLU A 203 -7.92 19.98 10.39
C GLU A 203 -6.69 19.75 9.47
N ASN A 204 -5.52 20.22 9.85
CA ASN A 204 -4.28 19.91 9.12
C ASN A 204 -3.77 18.48 9.37
N ASP A 205 -4.34 17.79 10.35
CA ASP A 205 -4.15 16.36 10.59
C ASP A 205 -5.40 15.60 10.12
N VAL A 206 -5.32 15.04 8.92
CA VAL A 206 -6.43 14.31 8.28
C VAL A 206 -6.72 12.99 9.00
N LEU A 207 -5.74 12.40 9.70
CA LEU A 207 -5.91 11.12 10.37
C LEU A 207 -6.67 11.25 11.69
N PHE A 208 -6.29 12.20 12.55
CA PHE A 208 -6.73 12.25 13.94
C PHE A 208 -7.14 13.63 14.44
N ASN A 209 -7.18 14.62 13.55
CA ASN A 209 -7.55 16.00 13.92
C ASN A 209 -6.70 16.57 15.08
N GLY A 210 -5.43 16.17 15.14
CA GLY A 210 -4.46 16.64 16.14
C GLY A 210 -4.48 15.90 17.48
N ASP A 211 -5.13 14.74 17.56
CA ASP A 211 -5.11 13.88 18.75
C ASP A 211 -3.78 13.14 18.86
N MET A 212 -2.89 13.62 19.75
CA MET A 212 -1.56 13.05 19.94
C MET A 212 -1.60 11.66 20.58
N GLN A 213 -2.62 11.31 21.37
CA GLN A 213 -2.73 9.96 21.92
C GLN A 213 -3.04 8.93 20.82
N LYS A 214 -3.83 9.29 19.83
CA LYS A 214 -4.04 8.43 18.65
C LYS A 214 -2.79 8.29 17.80
N TRP A 215 -1.98 9.34 17.68
CA TRP A 215 -0.66 9.24 17.04
C TRP A 215 0.27 8.28 17.79
N LYS A 216 0.29 8.33 19.13
CA LYS A 216 1.03 7.38 19.96
C LYS A 216 0.55 5.94 19.77
N GLN A 217 -0.77 5.72 19.74
CA GLN A 217 -1.36 4.42 19.47
C GLN A 217 -1.02 3.91 18.05
N LEU A 218 -1.01 4.79 17.06
CA LEU A 218 -0.60 4.47 15.69
C LEU A 218 0.88 4.05 15.64
N ALA A 219 1.76 4.75 16.34
CA ALA A 219 3.18 4.40 16.46
C ALA A 219 3.37 3.00 17.08
N ASN A 220 2.65 2.70 18.15
CA ASN A 220 2.66 1.37 18.77
C ASN A 220 2.12 0.28 17.82
N SER A 221 1.08 0.58 17.04
CA SER A 221 0.55 -0.37 16.05
C SER A 221 1.54 -0.66 14.94
N LEU A 222 2.26 0.36 14.45
CA LEU A 222 3.34 0.18 13.48
C LEU A 222 4.51 -0.61 14.07
N LYS A 223 4.92 -0.30 15.30
CA LYS A 223 5.95 -1.05 16.04
C LYS A 223 5.55 -2.52 16.17
N LEU A 224 4.31 -2.81 16.57
CA LEU A 224 3.79 -4.17 16.68
C LEU A 224 3.81 -4.91 15.33
N ARG A 225 3.36 -4.25 14.24
CA ARG A 225 3.38 -4.80 12.88
C ARG A 225 4.80 -5.19 12.45
N MET A 226 5.75 -4.28 12.60
CA MET A 226 7.14 -4.51 12.23
C MET A 226 7.78 -5.60 13.08
N ALA A 227 7.55 -5.59 14.39
CA ALA A 227 8.11 -6.58 15.28
C ALA A 227 7.56 -7.99 15.03
N LEU A 228 6.24 -8.15 14.78
CA LEU A 228 5.66 -9.44 14.42
C LEU A 228 6.23 -9.98 13.10
N ARG A 229 6.43 -9.11 12.12
CA ARG A 229 7.04 -9.45 10.82
C ARG A 229 8.50 -9.84 10.96
N ALA A 230 9.26 -9.18 11.83
CA ALA A 230 10.67 -9.49 12.08
C ALA A 230 10.85 -10.77 12.91
N HIS A 231 9.88 -11.14 13.75
CA HIS A 231 10.02 -12.22 14.71
C HIS A 231 10.40 -13.55 14.06
N GLY A 232 11.52 -14.11 14.48
CA GLY A 232 12.08 -15.36 13.97
C GLY A 232 12.90 -15.21 12.68
N ALA A 233 13.15 -13.99 12.20
CA ALA A 233 14.08 -13.74 11.10
C ALA A 233 15.54 -13.93 11.57
N ASP A 234 16.44 -14.22 10.63
CA ASP A 234 17.84 -14.48 10.96
C ASP A 234 18.51 -13.27 11.61
N GLY A 235 19.18 -13.51 12.76
CA GLY A 235 19.86 -12.48 13.54
C GLY A 235 18.94 -11.52 14.31
N GLU A 236 17.61 -11.75 14.28
CA GLU A 236 16.64 -10.95 15.03
C GLU A 236 16.76 -11.21 16.55
N ASP A 237 16.81 -10.13 17.38
CA ASP A 237 16.97 -10.18 18.82
C ASP A 237 16.09 -9.17 19.60
N PHE A 238 15.19 -8.45 18.89
CA PHE A 238 14.44 -7.32 19.43
C PHE A 238 12.91 -7.50 19.39
N ALA A 239 12.40 -8.37 18.53
CA ALA A 239 10.99 -8.41 18.19
C ALA A 239 10.10 -8.77 19.39
N ALA A 240 10.47 -9.78 20.19
CA ALA A 240 9.67 -10.19 21.35
C ALA A 240 9.51 -9.05 22.37
N THR A 241 10.57 -8.28 22.62
CA THR A 241 10.54 -7.10 23.49
C THR A 241 9.64 -6.01 22.90
N ALA A 242 9.86 -5.67 21.62
CA ALA A 242 9.09 -4.64 20.93
C ALA A 242 7.59 -4.97 20.86
N ILE A 243 7.20 -6.24 20.66
CA ILE A 243 5.81 -6.70 20.70
C ILE A 243 5.19 -6.45 22.08
N SER A 244 5.87 -6.89 23.16
CA SER A 244 5.38 -6.73 24.52
C SER A 244 5.22 -5.26 24.90
N GLU A 245 6.18 -4.42 24.55
CA GLU A 245 6.14 -2.97 24.80
C GLU A 245 5.02 -2.29 24.02
N ALA A 246 4.86 -2.58 22.73
CA ALA A 246 3.83 -1.99 21.90
C ALA A 246 2.42 -2.30 22.42
N ILE A 247 2.16 -3.55 22.79
CA ILE A 247 0.87 -3.97 23.35
C ILE A 247 0.61 -3.31 24.69
N SER A 248 1.61 -3.28 25.60
CA SER A 248 1.44 -2.69 26.93
C SER A 248 1.34 -1.16 26.91
N SER A 249 1.98 -0.48 25.96
CA SER A 249 1.85 0.96 25.75
C SER A 249 0.52 1.37 25.09
N GLY A 250 -0.18 0.43 24.46
CA GLY A 250 -1.47 0.62 23.82
C GLY A 250 -1.38 0.90 22.32
N VAL A 251 -1.97 -0.01 21.53
CA VAL A 251 -2.10 0.12 20.07
C VAL A 251 -3.40 0.85 19.71
N LEU A 252 -3.59 1.15 18.43
CA LEU A 252 -4.82 1.73 17.88
C LEU A 252 -5.94 0.68 17.89
N ALA A 253 -6.65 0.56 19.01
CA ALA A 253 -7.64 -0.48 19.28
C ALA A 253 -9.09 -0.04 19.01
N ASP A 254 -9.41 1.24 19.29
CA ASP A 254 -10.79 1.76 19.28
C ASP A 254 -11.03 2.77 18.14
N SER A 255 -10.08 2.98 17.27
CA SER A 255 -10.20 3.90 16.14
C SER A 255 -9.32 3.46 14.98
N ASP A 256 -9.64 3.93 13.79
CA ASP A 256 -8.91 3.65 12.57
C ASP A 256 -8.14 4.90 12.12
N ALA A 257 -6.94 4.69 11.59
CA ALA A 257 -6.19 5.70 10.84
C ALA A 257 -6.61 5.61 9.38
N LEU A 258 -7.48 6.50 8.95
CA LEU A 258 -8.05 6.55 7.61
C LEU A 258 -7.75 7.88 6.94
N PHE A 259 -7.25 7.83 5.72
CA PHE A 259 -7.14 9.02 4.88
C PHE A 259 -8.40 9.13 4.02
N THR A 260 -9.31 10.01 4.41
CA THR A 260 -10.57 10.24 3.70
C THR A 260 -10.38 11.19 2.52
N SER A 261 -11.15 10.98 1.47
CA SER A 261 -11.18 11.84 0.28
C SER A 261 -12.61 12.26 -0.01
N SER A 262 -12.81 13.53 -0.38
CA SER A 262 -14.11 13.96 -0.92
C SER A 262 -14.16 13.69 -2.43
N ASN A 263 -15.34 13.36 -2.93
CA ASN A 263 -15.58 13.16 -4.36
C ASN A 263 -15.57 14.45 -5.21
N GLU A 264 -15.51 15.61 -4.57
CA GLU A 264 -15.51 16.90 -5.29
C GLU A 264 -14.30 17.08 -6.20
N VAL A 265 -13.30 16.21 -6.07
CA VAL A 265 -12.00 16.32 -6.77
C VAL A 265 -11.81 15.24 -7.84
N ALA A 266 -12.80 14.41 -8.11
CA ALA A 266 -12.74 13.28 -9.05
C ALA A 266 -12.36 13.67 -10.50
N ASN A 267 -12.41 14.94 -10.87
CA ASN A 267 -12.06 15.42 -12.20
C ASN A 267 -10.61 15.87 -12.39
N ILE A 268 -9.78 15.81 -11.34
CA ILE A 268 -8.38 16.23 -11.40
C ILE A 268 -7.49 15.04 -11.04
N TRP A 269 -7.49 14.04 -11.91
CA TRP A 269 -6.76 12.79 -11.75
C TRP A 269 -5.24 12.93 -11.55
N VAL A 270 -4.66 14.08 -11.85
CA VAL A 270 -3.22 14.33 -11.70
C VAL A 270 -2.81 14.59 -10.25
N GLU A 271 -3.68 15.17 -9.44
CA GLU A 271 -3.34 15.62 -8.07
C GLU A 271 -4.00 14.80 -6.95
N HIS A 272 -5.11 14.16 -7.22
CA HIS A 272 -5.93 13.49 -6.22
C HIS A 272 -6.41 12.14 -6.75
N CYS A 273 -5.58 11.10 -6.65
CA CYS A 273 -5.97 9.82 -7.18
C CYS A 273 -6.43 8.87 -6.09
N ASN A 274 -7.51 8.20 -6.38
CA ASN A 274 -8.02 7.04 -5.67
C ASN A 274 -8.33 5.93 -6.69
N TYR A 275 -8.79 4.77 -6.26
CA TYR A 275 -9.17 3.70 -7.16
C TYR A 275 -10.21 4.14 -8.21
N GLY A 276 -11.19 4.97 -7.83
CA GLY A 276 -12.20 5.48 -8.73
C GLY A 276 -11.63 6.34 -9.85
N ASP A 277 -10.70 7.23 -9.51
CA ASP A 277 -10.06 8.11 -10.51
C ASP A 277 -9.27 7.29 -11.54
N ILE A 278 -8.58 6.23 -11.09
CA ILE A 278 -7.89 5.30 -11.99
C ILE A 278 -8.88 4.58 -12.91
N TYR A 279 -9.95 4.04 -12.35
CA TYR A 279 -10.97 3.33 -13.13
C TYR A 279 -11.66 4.23 -14.14
N GLN A 280 -11.95 5.49 -13.79
CA GLN A 280 -12.65 6.44 -14.68
C GLN A 280 -11.69 7.14 -15.65
N GLY A 281 -10.59 7.70 -15.13
CA GLY A 281 -9.71 8.60 -15.86
C GLY A 281 -8.98 7.93 -17.03
N PHE A 282 -8.69 6.65 -16.93
CA PHE A 282 -7.99 5.89 -17.96
C PHE A 282 -8.90 5.03 -18.85
N GLY A 283 -10.21 5.14 -18.70
CA GLY A 283 -11.15 4.33 -19.49
C GLY A 283 -11.01 2.82 -19.25
N ILE A 284 -10.43 2.44 -18.12
CA ILE A 284 -10.17 1.03 -17.75
C ILE A 284 -11.33 0.45 -16.95
N ILE A 285 -12.41 1.17 -16.86
CA ILE A 285 -13.64 0.73 -16.20
C ILE A 285 -14.07 -0.61 -16.78
N GLY A 286 -14.25 -1.59 -15.92
CA GLY A 286 -14.68 -2.91 -16.33
C GLY A 286 -13.55 -3.84 -16.80
N GLN A 287 -12.28 -3.48 -16.64
CA GLN A 287 -11.14 -4.33 -17.04
C GLN A 287 -10.44 -4.99 -15.84
N TRP A 288 -10.45 -4.37 -14.66
CA TRP A 288 -10.05 -5.05 -13.42
C TRP A 288 -11.17 -5.89 -12.87
N ARG A 289 -10.77 -7.01 -12.31
CA ARG A 289 -11.67 -7.95 -11.65
C ARG A 289 -11.17 -8.23 -10.24
N MET A 290 -12.09 -8.63 -9.40
CA MET A 290 -11.75 -9.17 -8.10
C MET A 290 -10.95 -10.46 -8.26
N GLY A 291 -9.89 -10.62 -7.49
CA GLY A 291 -9.07 -11.83 -7.53
C GLY A 291 -9.81 -13.05 -6.99
N GLU A 292 -9.65 -14.19 -7.66
CA GLU A 292 -10.21 -15.49 -7.23
C GLU A 292 -9.92 -15.81 -5.75
N PRO A 293 -8.69 -15.59 -5.21
CA PRO A 293 -8.40 -15.87 -3.81
C PRO A 293 -9.29 -15.08 -2.85
N LEU A 294 -9.54 -13.79 -3.11
CA LEU A 294 -10.35 -12.95 -2.23
C LEU A 294 -11.83 -13.35 -2.30
N ILE A 295 -12.37 -13.50 -3.49
CA ILE A 295 -13.78 -13.86 -3.67
C ILE A 295 -14.07 -15.22 -3.04
N ASN A 296 -13.24 -16.23 -3.33
CA ASN A 296 -13.47 -17.59 -2.80
C ASN A 296 -13.32 -17.64 -1.27
N ALA A 297 -12.34 -16.94 -0.68
CA ALA A 297 -12.20 -16.86 0.78
C ALA A 297 -13.45 -16.27 1.44
N MET A 298 -14.06 -15.25 0.82
CA MET A 298 -15.25 -14.59 1.35
C MET A 298 -16.53 -15.41 1.11
N ILE A 299 -16.66 -16.09 -0.03
CA ILE A 299 -17.79 -17.01 -0.31
C ILE A 299 -17.79 -18.16 0.71
N HIS A 300 -16.66 -18.85 0.84
CA HIS A 300 -16.57 -20.05 1.70
C HIS A 300 -16.77 -19.74 3.18
N SER A 301 -16.50 -18.49 3.60
CA SER A 301 -16.76 -18.02 4.97
C SER A 301 -18.14 -17.37 5.16
N ASN A 302 -18.95 -17.23 4.11
CA ASN A 302 -20.19 -16.44 4.13
C ASN A 302 -19.97 -15.00 4.63
N ASP A 303 -18.89 -14.36 4.19
CA ASP A 303 -18.44 -13.08 4.67
C ASP A 303 -19.39 -11.95 4.21
N PRO A 304 -20.03 -11.23 5.14
CA PRO A 304 -21.00 -10.18 4.77
C PRO A 304 -20.38 -8.97 4.08
N ARG A 305 -19.06 -8.83 4.11
CA ARG A 305 -18.35 -7.76 3.37
C ARG A 305 -18.32 -8.01 1.86
N LEU A 306 -18.53 -9.25 1.41
CA LEU A 306 -18.44 -9.62 -0.01
C LEU A 306 -19.31 -8.71 -0.90
N ALA A 307 -20.58 -8.54 -0.55
CA ALA A 307 -21.52 -7.72 -1.32
C ALA A 307 -21.21 -6.20 -1.26
N LEU A 308 -20.36 -5.76 -0.32
CA LEU A 308 -19.94 -4.37 -0.16
C LEU A 308 -18.64 -4.08 -0.91
N ILE A 309 -17.76 -5.07 -1.01
CA ILE A 309 -16.45 -4.97 -1.66
C ILE A 309 -16.56 -5.21 -3.16
N SER A 310 -17.46 -6.10 -3.57
CA SER A 310 -17.54 -6.66 -4.92
C SER A 310 -18.94 -6.58 -5.49
N LYS A 311 -19.04 -6.35 -6.78
CA LYS A 311 -20.28 -6.56 -7.54
C LYS A 311 -20.36 -8.02 -7.98
N PRO A 312 -21.55 -8.59 -8.06
CA PRO A 312 -21.73 -9.86 -8.79
C PRO A 312 -21.24 -9.76 -10.23
N SER A 313 -20.95 -10.90 -10.84
CA SER A 313 -20.72 -10.99 -12.29
C SER A 313 -21.91 -10.43 -13.05
N ILE A 314 -21.68 -9.91 -14.26
CA ILE A 314 -22.78 -9.44 -15.12
C ILE A 314 -23.75 -10.60 -15.43
N GLY A 315 -23.21 -11.80 -15.59
CA GLY A 315 -23.99 -12.99 -15.97
C GLY A 315 -24.42 -12.95 -17.43
N GLY A 316 -25.43 -13.75 -17.77
CA GLY A 316 -25.91 -13.91 -19.14
C GLY A 316 -25.38 -15.16 -19.83
N THR A 317 -25.36 -15.16 -21.16
CA THR A 317 -24.85 -16.27 -21.97
C THR A 317 -23.49 -15.94 -22.54
N PHE A 318 -22.53 -16.82 -22.34
CA PHE A 318 -21.15 -16.73 -22.83
C PHE A 318 -20.93 -17.87 -23.82
N GLU A 319 -20.49 -17.53 -25.01
CA GLU A 319 -20.21 -18.47 -26.09
C GLU A 319 -18.73 -18.46 -26.41
N PHE A 320 -18.10 -19.62 -26.36
CA PHE A 320 -16.68 -19.81 -26.62
C PHE A 320 -16.46 -20.76 -27.77
N GLU A 321 -15.55 -20.45 -28.65
CA GLU A 321 -15.08 -21.35 -29.68
C GLU A 321 -14.03 -22.30 -29.10
N ILE A 322 -14.22 -23.60 -29.28
CA ILE A 322 -13.21 -24.62 -28.96
C ILE A 322 -12.30 -24.76 -30.17
N LEU A 323 -11.10 -24.26 -30.04
CA LEU A 323 -10.07 -24.31 -31.08
C LEU A 323 -9.35 -25.66 -31.02
N ASP A 324 -8.70 -26.06 -32.12
CA ASP A 324 -7.82 -27.24 -32.17
C ASP A 324 -6.70 -27.21 -31.12
N THR A 325 -6.37 -26.01 -30.63
CA THR A 325 -5.34 -25.77 -29.59
C THR A 325 -5.91 -25.76 -28.17
N THR A 326 -7.23 -25.81 -28.00
CA THR A 326 -7.90 -25.87 -26.71
C THR A 326 -7.74 -27.27 -26.13
N THR A 327 -7.30 -27.37 -24.89
CA THR A 327 -7.09 -28.65 -24.21
C THR A 327 -8.22 -28.95 -23.23
N ASP A 328 -8.44 -30.24 -22.93
CA ASP A 328 -9.41 -30.67 -21.90
C ASP A 328 -9.08 -30.06 -20.54
N ASP A 329 -7.80 -29.91 -20.19
CA ASP A 329 -7.35 -29.27 -18.94
C ASP A 329 -7.76 -27.80 -18.85
N GLN A 330 -7.77 -27.07 -19.97
CA GLN A 330 -8.23 -25.67 -20.01
C GLN A 330 -9.75 -25.58 -19.76
N ILE A 331 -10.51 -26.49 -20.36
CA ILE A 331 -11.96 -26.59 -20.16
C ILE A 331 -12.26 -26.98 -18.71
N ALA A 332 -11.55 -27.98 -18.19
CA ALA A 332 -11.68 -28.42 -16.80
C ALA A 332 -11.31 -27.30 -15.81
N PHE A 333 -10.31 -26.49 -16.14
CA PHE A 333 -9.91 -25.35 -15.30
C PHE A 333 -11.00 -24.26 -15.26
N LEU A 334 -11.63 -23.93 -16.39
CA LEU A 334 -12.76 -22.99 -16.40
C LEU A 334 -13.91 -23.53 -15.53
N LYS A 335 -14.22 -24.84 -15.64
CA LYS A 335 -15.24 -25.45 -14.80
C LYS A 335 -14.86 -25.38 -13.32
N SER A 336 -13.62 -25.71 -12.96
CA SER A 336 -13.14 -25.63 -11.58
C SER A 336 -13.15 -24.20 -11.01
N THR A 337 -13.04 -23.19 -11.85
CA THR A 337 -13.17 -21.78 -11.44
C THR A 337 -14.61 -21.47 -11.00
N LEU A 338 -15.60 -21.98 -11.71
CA LEU A 338 -17.02 -21.83 -11.34
C LEU A 338 -17.36 -22.64 -10.09
N ASP A 339 -16.92 -23.90 -10.02
CA ASP A 339 -17.09 -24.77 -8.85
C ASP A 339 -16.42 -24.14 -7.60
N GLY A 340 -15.23 -23.53 -7.76
CA GLY A 340 -14.51 -22.83 -6.69
C GLY A 340 -15.24 -21.59 -6.17
N ALA A 341 -16.05 -20.95 -7.00
CA ALA A 341 -16.96 -19.87 -6.62
C ALA A 341 -18.27 -20.39 -5.99
N GLY A 342 -18.39 -21.69 -5.73
CA GLY A 342 -19.56 -22.33 -5.10
C GLY A 342 -20.77 -22.46 -6.04
N LEU A 343 -20.58 -22.47 -7.35
CA LEU A 343 -21.66 -22.61 -8.33
C LEU A 343 -21.82 -24.06 -8.74
N ASP A 344 -23.06 -24.53 -8.72
CA ASP A 344 -23.44 -25.88 -9.17
C ASP A 344 -24.00 -25.84 -10.60
N ILE A 345 -23.52 -26.78 -11.44
CA ILE A 345 -24.05 -26.97 -12.80
C ILE A 345 -25.52 -27.38 -12.73
N ASP A 346 -26.30 -26.90 -13.70
CA ASP A 346 -27.76 -27.13 -13.83
C ASP A 346 -28.61 -26.44 -12.74
N THR A 347 -28.00 -25.92 -11.68
CA THR A 347 -28.67 -25.11 -10.63
C THR A 347 -28.37 -23.63 -10.80
N ASP A 348 -27.10 -23.26 -10.84
CA ASP A 348 -26.61 -21.87 -10.89
C ASP A 348 -26.21 -21.46 -12.31
N TYR A 349 -25.76 -22.43 -13.11
CA TYR A 349 -25.44 -22.22 -14.50
C TYR A 349 -25.70 -23.47 -15.35
N THR A 350 -25.88 -23.25 -16.66
CA THR A 350 -25.93 -24.34 -17.65
C THR A 350 -24.62 -24.44 -18.40
N TRP A 351 -24.24 -25.66 -18.76
CA TRP A 351 -23.01 -25.97 -19.49
C TRP A 351 -23.33 -26.84 -20.71
N VAL A 352 -23.19 -26.28 -21.90
CA VAL A 352 -23.43 -27.01 -23.16
C VAL A 352 -22.13 -27.01 -23.96
N GLN A 353 -21.55 -28.19 -24.11
CA GLN A 353 -20.28 -28.36 -24.84
C GLN A 353 -20.48 -29.26 -26.06
N THR A 354 -19.90 -28.86 -27.18
CA THR A 354 -19.77 -29.63 -28.42
C THR A 354 -18.28 -29.77 -28.76
N ASP A 355 -17.96 -30.41 -29.88
CA ASP A 355 -16.57 -30.53 -30.34
C ASP A 355 -15.97 -29.18 -30.75
N SER A 356 -16.77 -28.16 -31.06
CA SER A 356 -16.33 -26.88 -31.60
C SER A 356 -16.77 -25.67 -30.77
N SER A 357 -17.59 -25.84 -29.74
CA SER A 357 -18.13 -24.72 -28.97
C SER A 357 -18.44 -25.12 -27.52
N LEU A 358 -18.36 -24.12 -26.65
CA LEU A 358 -18.81 -24.18 -25.27
C LEU A 358 -19.72 -23.00 -24.99
N THR A 359 -20.92 -23.27 -24.51
CA THR A 359 -21.88 -22.23 -24.08
C THR A 359 -22.16 -22.37 -22.59
N ILE A 360 -21.99 -21.27 -21.85
CA ILE A 360 -22.28 -21.18 -20.43
C ILE A 360 -23.34 -20.09 -20.25
N THR A 361 -24.43 -20.42 -19.55
CA THR A 361 -25.47 -19.44 -19.22
C THR A 361 -25.68 -19.42 -17.70
N MET A 362 -25.61 -18.23 -17.10
CA MET A 362 -25.82 -18.01 -15.67
C MET A 362 -26.74 -16.81 -15.44
N ALA A 363 -27.38 -16.75 -14.27
CA ALA A 363 -28.26 -15.64 -13.91
C ALA A 363 -27.50 -14.32 -13.82
N GLU A 364 -28.08 -13.26 -14.36
CA GLU A 364 -27.47 -11.91 -14.35
C GLU A 364 -27.44 -11.34 -12.93
N GLY A 365 -26.29 -10.75 -12.55
CA GLY A 365 -26.13 -10.00 -11.32
C GLY A 365 -26.31 -10.79 -10.02
N THR A 366 -26.12 -12.11 -10.06
CA THR A 366 -26.43 -13.01 -8.95
C THR A 366 -25.18 -13.54 -8.24
N HIS A 367 -24.17 -13.95 -9.01
CA HIS A 367 -23.05 -14.73 -8.49
C HIS A 367 -21.77 -13.88 -8.43
N HIS A 368 -21.03 -14.00 -7.32
CA HIS A 368 -19.67 -13.46 -7.23
C HIS A 368 -18.67 -14.50 -7.73
N ILE A 369 -17.88 -14.14 -8.71
CA ILE A 369 -16.88 -15.03 -9.32
C ILE A 369 -15.57 -14.26 -9.42
N GLY A 370 -14.52 -14.74 -8.77
CA GLY A 370 -13.19 -14.15 -8.84
C GLY A 370 -12.45 -14.55 -10.11
N LEU A 371 -11.72 -13.61 -10.71
CA LEU A 371 -10.85 -13.90 -11.85
C LEU A 371 -9.59 -14.61 -11.34
N PRO A 372 -9.24 -15.79 -11.88
CA PRO A 372 -8.01 -16.48 -11.53
C PRO A 372 -6.78 -15.65 -11.80
N LEU A 373 -5.77 -15.80 -10.94
CA LEU A 373 -4.51 -15.07 -11.06
C LEU A 373 -3.64 -15.65 -12.17
N ARG A 374 -2.87 -14.79 -12.86
CA ARG A 374 -1.81 -15.19 -13.80
C ARG A 374 -2.28 -16.07 -14.98
N LEU A 375 -3.45 -15.81 -15.52
CA LEU A 375 -3.95 -16.57 -16.65
C LEU A 375 -3.00 -16.50 -17.86
N SER A 376 -2.78 -17.67 -18.50
CA SER A 376 -2.02 -17.76 -19.75
C SER A 376 -2.81 -17.16 -20.92
N PRO A 377 -2.16 -16.51 -21.88
CA PRO A 377 -2.80 -16.12 -23.14
C PRO A 377 -3.48 -17.27 -23.88
N LYS A 378 -3.03 -18.49 -23.69
CA LYS A 378 -3.57 -19.70 -24.35
C LYS A 378 -4.99 -20.06 -23.87
N ILE A 379 -5.33 -19.75 -22.63
CA ILE A 379 -6.68 -20.03 -22.09
C ILE A 379 -7.66 -18.86 -22.33
N LYS A 380 -7.15 -17.72 -22.77
CA LYS A 380 -7.94 -16.51 -23.03
C LYS A 380 -9.21 -16.77 -23.86
N PRO A 381 -9.20 -17.60 -24.92
CA PRO A 381 -10.40 -17.84 -25.71
C PRO A 381 -11.58 -18.44 -24.94
N LEU A 382 -11.34 -19.02 -23.75
CA LEU A 382 -12.35 -19.59 -22.86
C LEU A 382 -12.78 -18.65 -21.73
N PHE A 383 -12.34 -17.38 -21.73
CA PHE A 383 -12.63 -16.43 -20.64
C PHE A 383 -13.22 -15.14 -21.17
N ASP A 384 -14.38 -14.76 -20.67
CA ASP A 384 -14.98 -13.44 -20.86
C ASP A 384 -14.91 -12.66 -19.56
N GLY A 385 -14.43 -11.41 -19.60
CA GLY A 385 -14.32 -10.56 -18.42
C GLY A 385 -15.64 -10.34 -17.68
N ASN A 386 -16.77 -10.40 -18.39
CA ASN A 386 -18.10 -10.22 -17.81
C ASN A 386 -18.58 -11.40 -16.95
N MET A 387 -17.90 -12.54 -17.03
CA MET A 387 -18.11 -13.68 -16.12
C MET A 387 -17.64 -13.40 -14.71
N PHE A 388 -16.78 -12.40 -14.51
CA PHE A 388 -16.07 -12.17 -13.26
C PHE A 388 -16.50 -10.88 -12.57
N SER A 389 -16.46 -10.90 -11.25
CA SER A 389 -16.86 -9.81 -10.39
C SER A 389 -15.95 -8.59 -10.52
N GLU A 390 -16.55 -7.41 -10.57
CA GLU A 390 -15.86 -6.13 -10.48
C GLU A 390 -15.77 -5.65 -9.02
N PRO A 391 -14.80 -4.79 -8.67
CA PRO A 391 -14.87 -4.04 -7.43
C PRO A 391 -16.17 -3.21 -7.35
N SER A 392 -16.68 -3.02 -6.13
CA SER A 392 -17.92 -2.27 -5.92
C SER A 392 -17.79 -0.79 -6.28
N ASP A 393 -18.93 -0.09 -6.41
CA ASP A 393 -18.97 1.31 -6.80
C ASP A 393 -18.33 2.24 -5.78
N ILE A 394 -18.33 1.90 -4.50
CA ILE A 394 -17.64 2.68 -3.45
C ILE A 394 -16.10 2.68 -3.65
N ILE A 395 -15.57 1.65 -4.34
CA ILE A 395 -14.16 1.55 -4.69
C ILE A 395 -13.87 2.23 -6.02
N THR A 396 -14.70 1.97 -7.04
CA THR A 396 -14.47 2.44 -8.42
C THR A 396 -15.10 3.79 -8.72
N ASN A 397 -15.98 4.27 -7.87
CA ASN A 397 -16.81 5.47 -8.08
C ASN A 397 -17.61 5.45 -9.40
N LYS A 398 -17.84 4.26 -9.98
CA LYS A 398 -18.44 4.12 -11.32
C LYS A 398 -19.89 4.58 -11.38
N SER A 399 -20.63 4.43 -10.29
CA SER A 399 -22.05 4.81 -10.20
C SER A 399 -22.34 5.61 -8.93
N ASN A 400 -21.31 6.14 -8.28
CA ASN A 400 -21.39 6.81 -6.99
C ASN A 400 -20.95 8.28 -7.09
N GLU A 401 -21.24 8.92 -8.24
CA GLU A 401 -20.95 10.34 -8.45
C GLU A 401 -21.55 11.18 -7.31
N GLY A 402 -20.68 11.89 -6.56
CA GLY A 402 -21.07 12.67 -5.40
C GLY A 402 -21.25 11.88 -4.09
N GLY A 403 -21.09 10.57 -4.09
CA GLY A 403 -21.11 9.74 -2.88
C GLY A 403 -19.75 9.66 -2.20
N ASP A 404 -19.73 9.16 -0.97
CA ASP A 404 -18.50 8.89 -0.22
C ASP A 404 -17.72 7.75 -0.86
N MET A 405 -16.42 7.95 -1.02
CA MET A 405 -15.50 6.90 -1.44
C MET A 405 -14.96 6.15 -0.22
N PHE A 406 -14.57 4.89 -0.44
CA PHE A 406 -13.89 4.14 0.59
C PHE A 406 -12.52 4.80 0.87
N PRO A 407 -12.19 5.08 2.16
CA PRO A 407 -10.95 5.77 2.51
C PRO A 407 -9.71 4.90 2.26
N SER A 408 -8.55 5.54 2.12
CA SER A 408 -7.28 4.82 2.18
C SER A 408 -7.03 4.37 3.62
N VAL A 409 -6.89 3.07 3.84
CA VAL A 409 -6.63 2.48 5.15
C VAL A 409 -5.13 2.53 5.45
N VAL A 410 -4.73 3.35 6.41
CA VAL A 410 -3.34 3.42 6.89
C VAL A 410 -3.09 2.31 7.92
N MET A 411 -3.97 2.25 8.92
CA MET A 411 -3.99 1.23 9.96
C MET A 411 -5.41 1.14 10.52
N SER A 412 -5.98 -0.05 10.55
CA SER A 412 -7.28 -0.26 11.18
C SER A 412 -7.14 -0.82 12.61
N SER A 413 -8.11 -0.51 13.44
CA SER A 413 -8.27 -1.15 14.75
C SER A 413 -8.46 -2.67 14.61
N ALA A 414 -9.07 -3.10 13.52
CA ALA A 414 -9.20 -4.51 13.16
C ALA A 414 -7.83 -5.19 13.04
N ASP A 415 -6.91 -4.60 12.24
CA ASP A 415 -5.55 -5.16 12.08
C ASP A 415 -4.79 -5.16 13.41
N SER A 416 -4.93 -4.09 14.22
CA SER A 416 -4.32 -4.01 15.55
C SER A 416 -4.76 -5.15 16.48
N HIS A 417 -6.06 -5.43 16.54
CA HIS A 417 -6.57 -6.54 17.36
C HIS A 417 -6.16 -7.91 16.82
N LEU A 418 -6.18 -8.10 15.51
CA LEU A 418 -5.72 -9.35 14.87
C LEU A 418 -4.21 -9.57 15.10
N MET A 419 -3.39 -8.51 15.11
CA MET A 419 -1.97 -8.58 15.47
C MET A 419 -1.76 -8.96 16.95
N ILE A 420 -2.58 -8.46 17.86
CA ILE A 420 -2.52 -8.88 19.27
C ILE A 420 -2.90 -10.36 19.39
N ALA A 421 -3.96 -10.81 18.69
CA ALA A 421 -4.34 -12.21 18.67
C ALA A 421 -3.20 -13.09 18.14
N GLU A 422 -2.50 -12.66 17.09
CA GLU A 422 -1.31 -13.34 16.56
C GLU A 422 -0.19 -13.44 17.61
N ALA A 423 0.12 -12.34 18.28
CA ALA A 423 1.14 -12.31 19.33
C ALA A 423 0.81 -13.31 20.46
N ILE A 424 -0.44 -13.37 20.88
CA ILE A 424 -0.89 -14.30 21.93
C ILE A 424 -0.79 -15.76 21.46
N VAL A 425 -1.24 -16.08 20.24
CA VAL A 425 -1.16 -17.42 19.65
C VAL A 425 0.29 -17.88 19.51
N LYS A 426 1.21 -16.97 19.17
CA LYS A 426 2.66 -17.24 19.12
C LYS A 426 3.31 -17.31 20.51
N GLY A 427 2.59 -17.04 21.60
CA GLY A 427 3.13 -17.03 22.97
C GLY A 427 4.02 -15.81 23.29
N LEU A 428 3.94 -14.74 22.49
CA LEU A 428 4.70 -13.51 22.62
C LEU A 428 4.00 -12.46 23.48
N ALA A 429 2.73 -12.66 23.77
CA ALA A 429 1.93 -11.83 24.66
C ALA A 429 0.97 -12.70 25.49
N ALA A 430 0.61 -12.19 26.67
CA ALA A 430 -0.44 -12.79 27.49
C ALA A 430 -1.80 -12.22 27.09
N GLY A 431 -2.87 -13.01 27.21
CA GLY A 431 -4.24 -12.56 26.95
C GLY A 431 -5.13 -13.65 26.38
N ASP A 432 -6.31 -13.23 25.93
CA ASP A 432 -7.28 -14.08 25.26
C ASP A 432 -7.26 -13.81 23.74
N ALA A 433 -6.63 -14.70 23.00
CA ALA A 433 -6.50 -14.58 21.55
C ALA A 433 -7.86 -14.61 20.84
N GLU A 434 -8.82 -15.44 21.34
CA GLU A 434 -10.18 -15.50 20.78
C GLU A 434 -10.90 -14.15 20.96
N ALA A 435 -10.82 -13.54 22.14
CA ALA A 435 -11.44 -12.23 22.39
C ALA A 435 -10.90 -11.17 21.43
N HIS A 436 -9.59 -11.09 21.26
CA HIS A 436 -8.98 -10.15 20.31
C HIS A 436 -9.35 -10.46 18.86
N TYR A 437 -9.42 -11.73 18.48
CA TYR A 437 -9.85 -12.14 17.15
C TYR A 437 -11.30 -11.68 16.87
N GLN A 438 -12.23 -11.90 17.80
CA GLN A 438 -13.63 -11.48 17.67
C GLN A 438 -13.78 -9.96 17.57
N ILE A 439 -13.02 -9.19 18.37
CA ILE A 439 -13.01 -7.72 18.26
C ILE A 439 -12.45 -7.31 16.90
N GLY A 440 -11.37 -7.93 16.44
CA GLY A 440 -10.79 -7.68 15.11
C GLY A 440 -11.79 -7.92 13.99
N LEU A 441 -12.53 -9.02 14.03
CA LEU A 441 -13.61 -9.32 13.08
C LEU A 441 -14.71 -8.25 13.12
N SER A 442 -15.18 -7.91 14.31
CA SER A 442 -16.23 -6.88 14.49
C SER A 442 -15.79 -5.52 13.93
N ASN A 443 -14.56 -5.10 14.21
CA ASN A 443 -14.01 -3.82 13.72
C ASN A 443 -13.81 -3.86 12.19
N ALA A 444 -13.36 -4.99 11.64
CA ALA A 444 -13.25 -5.15 10.19
C ALA A 444 -14.60 -5.09 9.47
N MET A 445 -15.67 -5.60 10.09
CA MET A 445 -17.03 -5.45 9.56
C MET A 445 -17.51 -4.00 9.67
N ALA A 446 -17.26 -3.35 10.80
CA ALA A 446 -17.66 -1.96 11.04
C ALA A 446 -17.01 -0.97 10.06
N LEU A 447 -15.77 -1.21 9.65
CA LEU A 447 -15.08 -0.44 8.62
C LEU A 447 -15.88 -0.40 7.29
N TRP A 448 -16.57 -1.48 6.96
CA TRP A 448 -17.46 -1.61 5.80
C TRP A 448 -18.95 -1.31 6.13
N LYS A 449 -19.23 -0.72 7.30
CA LYS A 449 -20.59 -0.38 7.75
C LYS A 449 -21.52 -1.60 7.78
N THR A 450 -21.00 -2.78 8.13
CA THR A 450 -21.75 -4.02 8.32
C THR A 450 -21.42 -4.67 9.66
N THR A 451 -22.03 -5.82 9.94
CA THR A 451 -21.79 -6.62 11.14
C THR A 451 -21.66 -8.09 10.78
N THR A 452 -21.06 -8.89 11.65
CA THR A 452 -21.07 -10.34 11.51
C THR A 452 -22.50 -10.88 11.49
N ASN A 453 -22.74 -11.90 10.66
CA ASN A 453 -24.01 -12.62 10.61
C ASN A 453 -23.83 -14.06 11.14
N GLU A 454 -24.94 -14.76 11.36
CA GLU A 454 -24.92 -16.14 11.88
C GLU A 454 -24.17 -17.11 10.94
N ALA A 455 -24.33 -16.97 9.62
CA ALA A 455 -23.67 -17.82 8.65
C ALA A 455 -22.14 -17.66 8.71
N PHE A 456 -21.64 -16.44 8.83
CA PHE A 456 -20.22 -16.16 9.02
C PHE A 456 -19.71 -16.71 10.35
N LEU A 457 -20.43 -16.48 11.46
CA LEU A 457 -20.04 -16.95 12.79
C LEU A 457 -20.00 -18.48 12.90
N ASN A 458 -20.81 -19.18 12.11
CA ASN A 458 -20.83 -20.64 12.02
C ASN A 458 -19.81 -21.19 11.00
N SER A 459 -19.15 -20.33 10.23
CA SER A 459 -18.10 -20.75 9.31
C SER A 459 -16.80 -21.06 10.05
N GLU A 460 -15.84 -21.63 9.33
CA GLU A 460 -14.50 -21.89 9.86
C GLU A 460 -13.81 -20.58 10.33
N MET A 461 -14.06 -19.47 9.67
CA MET A 461 -13.49 -18.15 10.01
C MET A 461 -14.19 -17.44 11.17
N GLY A 462 -15.35 -17.93 11.62
CA GLY A 462 -16.14 -17.32 12.68
C GLY A 462 -15.55 -17.44 14.08
N SER A 463 -14.56 -18.32 14.30
CA SER A 463 -13.89 -18.50 15.59
C SER A 463 -12.42 -18.89 15.42
N LEU A 464 -11.60 -18.54 16.43
CA LEU A 464 -10.17 -18.85 16.46
C LEU A 464 -9.91 -20.25 17.04
N SER A 465 -10.62 -21.26 16.51
CA SER A 465 -10.48 -22.66 16.90
C SER A 465 -9.44 -23.40 16.05
N GLY A 466 -8.91 -24.52 16.56
CA GLY A 466 -7.98 -25.39 15.83
C GLY A 466 -6.57 -25.39 16.40
N THR A 467 -5.63 -25.97 15.64
CA THR A 467 -4.20 -26.00 15.97
C THR A 467 -3.61 -24.60 15.91
N MET A 468 -2.41 -24.41 16.43
CA MET A 468 -1.68 -23.14 16.33
C MET A 468 -1.58 -22.65 14.88
N GLU A 469 -1.24 -23.53 13.95
CA GLU A 469 -1.11 -23.20 12.53
C GLU A 469 -2.44 -22.75 11.93
N GLN A 470 -3.53 -23.47 12.18
CA GLN A 470 -4.87 -23.10 11.73
C GLN A 470 -5.33 -21.74 12.30
N LYS A 471 -4.98 -21.46 13.57
CA LYS A 471 -5.26 -20.14 14.16
C LYS A 471 -4.50 -19.03 13.48
N LEU A 472 -3.22 -19.24 13.18
CA LEU A 472 -2.37 -18.27 12.47
C LEU A 472 -2.87 -18.04 11.04
N GLU A 473 -3.29 -19.09 10.33
CA GLU A 473 -3.91 -19.00 9.01
C GLU A 473 -5.19 -18.13 9.04
N LYS A 474 -6.08 -18.38 10.01
CA LYS A 474 -7.31 -17.58 10.17
C LYS A 474 -7.00 -16.12 10.44
N ILE A 475 -6.09 -15.84 11.36
CA ILE A 475 -5.67 -14.48 11.67
C ILE A 475 -5.06 -13.81 10.45
N ALA A 476 -4.13 -14.44 9.76
CA ALA A 476 -3.47 -13.90 8.58
C ALA A 476 -4.48 -13.63 7.45
N THR A 477 -5.41 -14.56 7.21
CA THR A 477 -6.48 -14.40 6.21
C THR A 477 -7.39 -13.22 6.55
N GLN A 478 -7.79 -13.07 7.82
CA GLN A 478 -8.63 -11.93 8.22
C GLN A 478 -7.88 -10.60 8.20
N ARG A 479 -6.60 -10.57 8.57
CA ARG A 479 -5.73 -9.41 8.39
C ARG A 479 -5.60 -9.02 6.92
N TRP A 480 -5.40 -10.00 6.04
CA TRP A 480 -5.31 -9.81 4.60
C TRP A 480 -6.62 -9.23 4.01
N ILE A 481 -7.80 -9.73 4.42
CA ILE A 481 -9.10 -9.16 4.00
C ILE A 481 -9.29 -7.75 4.58
N ALA A 482 -8.93 -7.52 5.86
CA ALA A 482 -9.06 -6.21 6.50
C ALA A 482 -8.16 -5.13 5.85
N ASN A 483 -7.08 -5.54 5.21
CA ASN A 483 -6.18 -4.68 4.42
C ASN A 483 -6.57 -4.62 2.93
N TYR A 484 -7.80 -4.96 2.55
CA TYR A 484 -8.29 -4.69 1.20
C TYR A 484 -8.22 -3.18 0.92
N THR A 485 -7.72 -2.79 -0.25
CA THR A 485 -7.30 -1.43 -0.66
C THR A 485 -5.95 -0.95 -0.11
N ASN A 486 -5.27 -1.73 0.72
CA ASN A 486 -3.88 -1.52 1.11
C ASN A 486 -3.03 -2.70 0.62
N GLY A 487 -2.81 -2.77 -0.68
CA GLY A 487 -2.10 -3.87 -1.32
C GLY A 487 -0.66 -4.05 -0.83
N TYR A 488 -0.02 -2.98 -0.37
CA TYR A 488 1.33 -3.05 0.22
C TYR A 488 1.34 -3.95 1.45
N GLU A 489 0.42 -3.75 2.38
CA GLU A 489 0.32 -4.55 3.59
C GLU A 489 -0.26 -5.95 3.29
N ALA A 490 -1.30 -6.04 2.47
CA ALA A 490 -1.90 -7.31 2.09
C ALA A 490 -0.86 -8.25 1.43
N TRP A 491 -0.02 -7.73 0.53
CA TRP A 491 1.07 -8.51 -0.06
C TRP A 491 2.16 -8.88 0.96
N SER A 492 2.46 -7.99 1.90
CA SER A 492 3.42 -8.26 2.96
C SER A 492 2.93 -9.38 3.89
N ILE A 493 1.63 -9.40 4.23
CA ILE A 493 1.02 -10.49 5.02
C ILE A 493 1.19 -11.83 4.30
N VAL A 494 0.90 -11.91 2.99
CA VAL A 494 1.06 -13.16 2.23
C VAL A 494 2.52 -13.63 2.22
N ARG A 495 3.49 -12.73 2.02
CA ARG A 495 4.92 -13.07 1.99
C ARG A 495 5.46 -13.48 3.36
N ASP A 496 4.94 -12.88 4.42
CA ASP A 496 5.34 -13.13 5.79
C ASP A 496 4.80 -14.46 6.31
N THR A 497 3.51 -14.70 6.10
CA THR A 497 2.78 -15.81 6.72
C THR A 497 2.58 -17.01 5.78
N GLY A 498 2.63 -16.82 4.47
CA GLY A 498 2.21 -17.82 3.49
C GLY A 498 0.69 -17.92 3.32
N TYR A 499 -0.08 -17.03 3.97
CA TYR A 499 -1.55 -17.07 3.95
C TYR A 499 -2.20 -15.76 3.43
N PRO A 500 -3.35 -15.88 2.74
CA PRO A 500 -3.96 -17.15 2.30
C PRO A 500 -3.10 -17.84 1.24
N SER A 501 -2.93 -19.14 1.36
CA SER A 501 -2.10 -19.93 0.43
C SER A 501 -2.61 -19.87 -1.02
N SER A 502 -3.90 -19.63 -1.22
CA SER A 502 -4.52 -19.43 -2.53
C SER A 502 -4.00 -18.19 -3.29
N ALA A 503 -3.48 -17.18 -2.59
CA ALA A 503 -2.83 -16.02 -3.21
C ALA A 503 -1.46 -16.36 -3.79
N ILE A 504 -0.80 -17.42 -3.30
CA ILE A 504 0.52 -17.88 -3.75
C ILE A 504 0.35 -18.84 -4.91
N THR A 505 0.14 -18.28 -6.09
CA THR A 505 -0.02 -19.09 -7.30
C THR A 505 1.34 -19.43 -7.88
N THR A 506 1.69 -20.70 -7.81
CA THR A 506 2.87 -21.28 -8.46
C THR A 506 2.45 -22.45 -9.33
N SER A 507 3.03 -22.62 -10.52
CA SER A 507 2.78 -23.75 -11.40
C SER A 507 3.81 -23.77 -12.52
N SER A 508 3.93 -24.89 -13.21
CA SER A 508 4.71 -25.02 -14.45
C SER A 508 3.81 -25.18 -15.69
N ASP A 509 2.50 -25.19 -15.53
CA ASP A 509 1.56 -25.37 -16.65
C ASP A 509 1.24 -24.04 -17.34
N ASN A 510 2.03 -23.71 -18.37
CA ASN A 510 1.84 -22.52 -19.19
C ASN A 510 0.61 -22.59 -20.13
N ASN A 511 -0.16 -23.67 -20.14
CA ASN A 511 -1.42 -23.72 -20.89
C ASN A 511 -2.56 -23.04 -20.13
N ILE A 512 -2.47 -23.03 -18.81
CA ILE A 512 -3.48 -22.46 -17.92
C ILE A 512 -2.99 -21.14 -17.31
N ARG A 513 -1.78 -21.14 -16.72
CA ARG A 513 -1.20 -19.99 -16.04
C ARG A 513 0.10 -19.56 -16.72
N SER A 514 0.36 -18.25 -16.76
CA SER A 514 1.60 -17.73 -17.33
C SER A 514 2.69 -17.61 -16.26
N PHE A 515 3.82 -18.25 -16.52
CA PHE A 515 4.99 -18.27 -15.65
C PHE A 515 6.28 -17.92 -16.40
N SER A 516 6.14 -17.19 -17.51
CA SER A 516 7.28 -16.73 -18.29
C SER A 516 8.11 -15.68 -17.54
N GLY A 517 9.28 -15.38 -18.10
CA GLY A 517 10.18 -14.34 -17.59
C GLY A 517 10.91 -14.75 -16.31
N GLU A 518 11.31 -13.75 -15.53
CA GLU A 518 12.10 -13.96 -14.31
C GLU A 518 11.35 -14.71 -13.21
N MET A 519 10.03 -14.67 -13.23
CA MET A 519 9.21 -15.36 -12.22
C MET A 519 9.28 -16.88 -12.39
N ASN A 520 9.39 -17.39 -13.59
CA ASN A 520 9.57 -18.81 -13.95
C ASN A 520 8.85 -19.79 -12.99
N GLY A 521 7.57 -19.58 -12.77
CA GLY A 521 6.73 -20.41 -11.88
C GLY A 521 6.77 -20.02 -10.40
N GLY A 522 7.59 -19.06 -10.00
CA GLY A 522 7.70 -18.59 -8.62
C GLY A 522 6.69 -17.50 -8.23
N TYR A 523 6.76 -17.09 -6.99
CA TYR A 523 5.96 -15.99 -6.42
C TYR A 523 6.79 -14.73 -6.26
N ALA A 524 6.16 -13.55 -6.44
CA ALA A 524 6.84 -12.27 -6.25
C ALA A 524 7.13 -12.01 -4.77
N ASN A 525 8.41 -11.99 -4.39
CA ASN A 525 8.86 -11.75 -3.02
C ASN A 525 9.33 -10.31 -2.79
N ARG A 526 9.68 -9.58 -3.85
CA ARG A 526 10.09 -8.17 -3.80
C ARG A 526 9.94 -7.50 -5.16
N LEU A 527 10.04 -6.17 -5.19
CA LEU A 527 10.31 -5.42 -6.41
C LEU A 527 11.83 -5.26 -6.60
N ARG A 528 12.25 -5.04 -7.85
CA ARG A 528 13.65 -4.70 -8.15
C ARG A 528 13.97 -3.26 -7.74
N TYR A 529 15.25 -2.95 -7.65
CA TYR A 529 15.69 -1.55 -7.66
C TYR A 529 15.37 -0.89 -9.01
N ILE A 530 15.07 0.41 -8.99
CA ILE A 530 14.82 1.18 -10.22
C ILE A 530 16.13 1.41 -10.98
N SER A 531 16.05 1.49 -12.31
CA SER A 531 17.25 1.63 -13.16
C SER A 531 18.00 2.93 -12.93
N SER A 532 17.28 4.01 -12.59
CA SER A 532 17.89 5.29 -12.24
C SER A 532 18.74 5.22 -10.96
N ALA A 533 18.38 4.37 -10.01
CA ALA A 533 19.17 4.17 -8.80
C ALA A 533 20.54 3.50 -9.11
N TYR A 534 20.57 2.55 -10.05
CA TYR A 534 21.84 1.98 -10.53
C TYR A 534 22.73 3.03 -11.20
N THR A 535 22.14 3.96 -11.93
CA THR A 535 22.90 5.04 -12.58
C THR A 535 23.45 6.04 -11.57
N SER A 536 22.70 6.33 -10.51
CA SER A 536 23.08 7.34 -9.51
C SER A 536 23.93 6.79 -8.36
N ASN A 537 23.75 5.52 -7.94
CA ASN A 537 24.41 4.92 -6.77
C ASN A 537 24.72 3.41 -6.98
N GLY A 538 25.21 3.04 -8.16
CA GLY A 538 25.36 1.66 -8.60
C GLY A 538 26.29 0.80 -7.75
N ASP A 539 27.37 1.37 -7.22
CA ASP A 539 28.34 0.63 -6.39
C ASP A 539 27.70 0.17 -5.08
N ASN A 540 26.98 1.05 -4.40
CA ASN A 540 26.27 0.71 -3.14
C ASN A 540 25.10 -0.25 -3.39
N ILE A 541 24.40 -0.14 -4.53
CA ILE A 541 23.40 -1.15 -4.91
C ILE A 541 24.05 -2.51 -5.19
N SER A 542 25.19 -2.55 -5.87
CA SER A 542 25.90 -3.79 -6.14
C SER A 542 26.32 -4.48 -4.84
N GLN A 543 26.73 -3.70 -3.85
CA GLN A 543 27.03 -4.21 -2.51
C GLN A 543 25.75 -4.76 -1.84
N ALA A 544 24.63 -4.02 -1.86
CA ALA A 544 23.35 -4.47 -1.31
C ALA A 544 22.89 -5.79 -1.96
N VAL A 545 22.98 -5.90 -3.28
CA VAL A 545 22.65 -7.12 -4.03
C VAL A 545 23.54 -8.29 -3.62
N SER A 546 24.82 -8.05 -3.32
CA SER A 546 25.72 -9.10 -2.84
C SER A 546 25.33 -9.67 -1.47
N VAL A 547 24.68 -8.87 -0.63
CA VAL A 547 24.24 -9.25 0.73
C VAL A 547 22.84 -9.87 0.70
N GLN A 548 21.86 -9.19 0.12
CA GLN A 548 20.46 -9.66 0.18
C GLN A 548 20.15 -10.75 -0.84
N GLY A 549 20.91 -10.86 -1.92
CA GLY A 549 20.71 -11.78 -3.05
C GLY A 549 20.36 -11.04 -4.34
N PRO A 550 20.22 -11.79 -5.46
CA PRO A 550 20.01 -11.24 -6.80
C PRO A 550 18.86 -10.23 -6.86
N ASP A 551 19.05 -9.15 -7.63
CA ASP A 551 18.02 -8.15 -7.84
C ASP A 551 16.95 -8.64 -8.83
N ASN A 552 16.10 -9.52 -8.34
CA ASN A 552 14.94 -10.06 -9.05
C ASN A 552 13.75 -10.24 -8.11
N LYS A 553 12.58 -10.48 -8.67
CA LYS A 553 11.34 -10.63 -7.89
C LYS A 553 11.29 -11.90 -7.04
N LEU A 554 12.11 -12.92 -7.31
CA LEU A 554 12.12 -14.18 -6.57
C LEU A 554 12.93 -14.12 -5.28
N THR A 555 13.83 -13.15 -5.14
CA THR A 555 14.66 -13.00 -3.94
C THR A 555 13.79 -12.61 -2.75
N LYS A 556 13.80 -13.46 -1.72
CA LYS A 556 13.08 -13.19 -0.46
C LYS A 556 13.73 -12.04 0.31
N LEU A 557 12.92 -11.22 0.94
CA LEU A 557 13.36 -10.22 1.91
C LEU A 557 13.86 -10.89 3.18
N TRP A 558 14.67 -10.16 3.97
CA TRP A 558 15.28 -10.68 5.19
C TRP A 558 14.26 -11.34 6.13
N TRP A 559 13.17 -10.65 6.45
CA TRP A 559 12.14 -11.15 7.34
C TRP A 559 11.32 -12.34 6.76
N ALA A 560 11.36 -12.57 5.46
CA ALA A 560 10.67 -13.67 4.79
C ALA A 560 11.57 -14.90 4.53
N LYS A 561 12.82 -14.89 4.98
CA LYS A 561 13.78 -15.99 4.78
C LYS A 561 13.70 -17.09 5.84
N ARG A 562 12.89 -16.91 6.89
CA ARG A 562 12.68 -17.90 7.95
C ARG A 562 11.92 -19.13 7.47
#